data_494d6fd6feaffbc8278c09ebd7ac8dd6
#
_entry.id   494d6fd6feaffbc8278c09ebd7ac8dd6
#
_cell.length_a   1.000
_cell.length_b   1.000
_cell.length_c   1.000
_cell.angle_alpha   90.00
_cell.angle_beta   90.00
_cell.angle_gamma   90.00
#
_symmetry.space_group_name_H-M   'P 1'
#
loop_
_entity.id
_entity.type
_entity.pdbx_description
1 polymer ?
#
loop_
_entity_poly.entity_id
_entity_poly.type
_entity_poly.pdbx_seq_one_letter_code
_entity_poly.pdbx_strand_id
1 'polypeptide(L)'
;MQRKGMHVVIVSFWLLASLLLSAADTNPGVLSADDLKRVVPASYFFRGQSASVQLRNAAGFRAADGKLVLVGLVDTSGYSSDVAEKYQGFLITEIKLSIEGTELAPGEYGFGFSKQGKFTVMDVGNNDLLSVPSYIDEKLLRAVPLKIVADQSSYRLYAGKRWVNLKAQ
;
A
#
# COMPACT_ATOMS: atom_id res chain seq x y z
N MET A 1 -23.83 64.56 -46.43
CA MET A 1 -24.38 63.79 -45.29
C MET A 1 -23.66 62.53 -45.27
N GLN A 2 -22.59 62.39 -44.44
CA GLN A 2 -21.78 61.18 -44.33
C GLN A 2 -22.16 60.43 -43.05
N ARG A 3 -22.65 59.22 -43.17
CA ARG A 3 -22.88 58.31 -42.04
C ARG A 3 -21.59 57.56 -41.71
N LYS A 4 -21.00 57.80 -40.55
CA LYS A 4 -19.91 57.07 -39.98
C LYS A 4 -20.43 55.72 -39.46
N GLY A 5 -19.97 54.63 -40.08
CA GLY A 5 -20.18 53.26 -39.57
C GLY A 5 -19.24 53.00 -38.40
N MET A 6 -19.82 52.62 -37.28
CA MET A 6 -19.12 52.27 -36.04
C MET A 6 -18.83 50.76 -36.08
N HIS A 7 -17.56 50.42 -36.27
CA HIS A 7 -17.13 48.99 -36.21
C HIS A 7 -16.99 48.58 -34.74
N VAL A 8 -17.87 47.68 -34.30
CA VAL A 8 -17.79 47.04 -33.01
C VAL A 8 -16.79 45.89 -33.14
N VAL A 9 -15.62 46.00 -32.52
CA VAL A 9 -14.64 44.94 -32.41
C VAL A 9 -15.02 44.08 -31.20
N ILE A 10 -15.53 42.86 -31.45
CA ILE A 10 -15.79 41.87 -30.44
C ILE A 10 -14.48 41.16 -30.15
N VAL A 11 -13.83 41.48 -29.04
CA VAL A 11 -12.67 40.78 -28.54
C VAL A 11 -13.17 39.55 -27.78
N SER A 12 -13.13 38.39 -28.43
CA SER A 12 -13.42 37.10 -27.79
C SER A 12 -12.25 36.70 -26.91
N PHE A 13 -12.41 36.90 -25.59
CA PHE A 13 -11.43 36.45 -24.61
C PHE A 13 -11.63 34.94 -24.36
N TRP A 14 -10.81 34.11 -25.01
CA TRP A 14 -10.74 32.68 -24.74
C TRP A 14 -10.03 32.46 -23.40
N LEU A 15 -10.78 32.19 -22.35
CA LEU A 15 -10.24 31.70 -21.09
C LEU A 15 -9.81 30.26 -21.30
N LEU A 16 -8.52 30.02 -21.56
CA LEU A 16 -7.91 28.68 -21.43
C LEU A 16 -7.84 28.34 -19.95
N ALA A 17 -8.85 27.65 -19.45
CA ALA A 17 -8.79 26.98 -18.17
C ALA A 17 -7.84 25.79 -18.32
N SER A 18 -6.57 25.98 -17.99
CA SER A 18 -5.59 24.89 -17.87
C SER A 18 -6.01 24.03 -16.68
N LEU A 19 -6.72 22.92 -16.93
CA LEU A 19 -6.83 21.83 -15.94
C LEU A 19 -5.42 21.31 -15.70
N LEU A 20 -4.82 21.68 -14.59
CA LEU A 20 -3.66 21.01 -14.04
C LEU A 20 -4.13 19.62 -13.58
N LEU A 21 -4.13 18.68 -14.52
CA LEU A 21 -4.26 17.26 -14.20
C LEU A 21 -3.00 16.90 -13.40
N SER A 22 -3.13 16.78 -12.10
CA SER A 22 -2.05 16.30 -11.24
C SER A 22 -1.75 14.86 -11.69
N ALA A 23 -0.74 14.67 -12.52
CA ALA A 23 -0.30 13.35 -12.91
C ALA A 23 0.10 12.60 -11.64
N ALA A 24 -0.58 11.52 -11.33
CA ALA A 24 -0.15 10.62 -10.28
C ALA A 24 1.27 10.14 -10.66
N ASP A 25 2.18 10.17 -9.70
CA ASP A 25 3.53 9.65 -9.92
C ASP A 25 3.42 8.17 -10.27
N THR A 26 3.79 7.83 -11.51
CA THR A 26 3.70 6.47 -12.05
C THR A 26 5.04 5.73 -11.99
N ASN A 27 6.07 6.37 -11.42
CA ASN A 27 7.40 5.77 -11.35
C ASN A 27 7.40 4.53 -10.44
N PRO A 28 8.05 3.42 -10.85
CA PRO A 28 8.24 2.26 -10.00
C PRO A 28 9.03 2.60 -8.74
N GLY A 29 8.70 1.96 -7.63
CA GLY A 29 9.43 2.13 -6.37
C GLY A 29 8.53 2.23 -5.15
N VAL A 30 9.13 2.52 -4.01
CA VAL A 30 8.43 2.68 -2.73
C VAL A 30 7.55 3.92 -2.77
N LEU A 31 6.29 3.79 -2.35
CA LEU A 31 5.31 4.87 -2.34
C LEU A 31 5.65 5.92 -1.29
N SER A 32 5.45 7.17 -1.64
CA SER A 32 5.55 8.30 -0.71
C SER A 32 4.37 8.32 0.28
N ALA A 33 4.50 9.10 1.36
CA ALA A 33 3.40 9.29 2.31
C ALA A 33 2.15 9.92 1.65
N ASP A 34 2.33 10.77 0.65
CA ASP A 34 1.20 11.39 -0.06
C ASP A 34 0.56 10.43 -1.06
N ASP A 35 1.31 9.52 -1.66
CA ASP A 35 0.76 8.43 -2.46
C ASP A 35 -0.08 7.49 -1.59
N LEU A 36 0.45 7.08 -0.44
CA LEU A 36 -0.26 6.20 0.49
C LEU A 36 -1.58 6.80 0.96
N LYS A 37 -1.66 8.10 1.23
CA LYS A 37 -2.92 8.78 1.58
C LYS A 37 -4.00 8.66 0.50
N ARG A 38 -3.62 8.54 -0.76
CA ARG A 38 -4.54 8.45 -1.90
C ARG A 38 -5.02 7.04 -2.18
N VAL A 39 -4.20 6.02 -1.88
CA VAL A 39 -4.45 4.64 -2.31
C VAL A 39 -4.75 3.68 -1.17
N VAL A 40 -4.33 3.99 0.05
CA VAL A 40 -4.58 3.13 1.22
C VAL A 40 -6.04 3.28 1.68
N PRO A 41 -6.79 2.18 1.84
CA PRO A 41 -8.17 2.23 2.32
C PRO A 41 -8.24 2.72 3.77
N ALA A 42 -9.31 3.42 4.13
CA ALA A 42 -9.52 3.90 5.51
C ALA A 42 -9.86 2.76 6.49
N SER A 43 -10.42 1.67 5.98
CA SER A 43 -10.75 0.47 6.76
C SER A 43 -10.51 -0.77 5.91
N TYR A 44 -10.34 -1.90 6.58
CA TYR A 44 -10.18 -3.20 5.93
C TYR A 44 -11.11 -4.23 6.55
N PHE A 45 -11.78 -5.00 5.67
CA PHE A 45 -12.71 -6.04 6.09
C PHE A 45 -11.97 -7.37 6.23
N PHE A 46 -12.08 -7.97 7.42
CA PHE A 46 -11.45 -9.24 7.69
C PHE A 46 -12.31 -10.04 8.68
N ARG A 47 -12.53 -11.31 8.40
CA ARG A 47 -13.29 -12.24 9.24
C ARG A 47 -14.65 -11.68 9.75
N GLY A 48 -15.43 -11.15 8.82
CA GLY A 48 -16.80 -10.71 9.11
C GLY A 48 -16.94 -9.32 9.74
N GLN A 49 -15.84 -8.59 9.96
CA GLN A 49 -15.91 -7.22 10.49
C GLN A 49 -14.87 -6.29 9.84
N SER A 50 -15.11 -5.01 9.95
CA SER A 50 -14.24 -3.98 9.42
C SER A 50 -13.43 -3.33 10.55
N ALA A 51 -12.14 -3.14 10.32
CA ALA A 51 -11.23 -2.47 11.24
C ALA A 51 -10.63 -1.23 10.60
N SER A 52 -10.39 -0.18 11.38
CA SER A 52 -9.74 1.05 10.91
C SER A 52 -8.29 0.79 10.55
N VAL A 53 -7.86 1.33 9.41
CA VAL A 53 -6.47 1.26 8.97
C VAL A 53 -5.64 2.35 9.63
N GLN A 54 -4.49 1.98 10.15
CA GLN A 54 -3.51 2.91 10.73
C GLN A 54 -2.64 3.50 9.61
N LEU A 55 -3.09 4.56 8.94
CA LEU A 55 -2.39 5.12 7.77
C LEU A 55 -0.89 5.44 8.03
N ARG A 56 -0.52 5.84 9.26
CA ARG A 56 0.89 6.08 9.64
C ARG A 56 1.74 4.80 9.70
N ASN A 57 1.08 3.65 9.79
CA ASN A 57 1.65 2.32 9.76
C ASN A 57 1.20 1.59 8.49
N ALA A 58 1.22 2.30 7.36
CA ALA A 58 1.02 1.75 6.04
C ALA A 58 2.28 1.98 5.19
N ALA A 59 2.49 1.08 4.25
CA ALA A 59 3.59 1.15 3.29
C ALA A 59 3.14 0.51 1.97
N GLY A 60 3.87 0.75 0.91
CA GLY A 60 3.58 0.15 -0.39
C GLY A 60 4.69 0.42 -1.39
N PHE A 61 4.59 -0.25 -2.51
CA PHE A 61 5.43 0.03 -3.67
C PHE A 61 4.63 -0.10 -4.95
N ARG A 62 5.12 0.55 -5.99
CA ARG A 62 4.62 0.45 -7.35
C ARG A 62 5.56 -0.44 -8.16
N ALA A 63 5.00 -1.46 -8.79
CA ALA A 63 5.72 -2.33 -9.71
C ALA A 63 6.01 -1.62 -11.05
N ALA A 64 6.86 -2.22 -11.87
CA ALA A 64 7.26 -1.65 -13.16
C ALA A 64 6.09 -1.46 -14.16
N ASP A 65 5.04 -2.26 -14.03
CA ASP A 65 3.80 -2.16 -14.82
C ASP A 65 2.77 -1.16 -14.26
N GLY A 66 3.15 -0.41 -13.21
CA GLY A 66 2.32 0.60 -12.56
C GLY A 66 1.39 0.08 -11.47
N LYS A 67 1.26 -1.25 -11.31
CA LYS A 67 0.41 -1.88 -10.31
C LYS A 67 0.97 -1.75 -8.89
N LEU A 68 0.09 -1.86 -7.92
CA LEU A 68 0.40 -1.56 -6.53
C LEU A 68 0.50 -2.82 -5.66
N VAL A 69 1.39 -2.74 -4.67
CA VAL A 69 1.40 -3.60 -3.50
C VAL A 69 1.32 -2.71 -2.27
N LEU A 70 0.29 -2.93 -1.46
CA LEU A 70 -0.04 -2.11 -0.30
C LEU A 70 -0.09 -2.99 0.95
N VAL A 71 0.45 -2.50 2.05
CA VAL A 71 0.34 -3.11 3.37
C VAL A 71 -0.02 -2.04 4.40
N GLY A 72 -0.76 -2.42 5.42
CA GLY A 72 -1.10 -1.51 6.50
C GLY A 72 -1.51 -2.24 7.76
N LEU A 73 -1.12 -1.72 8.92
CA LEU A 73 -1.65 -2.21 10.19
C LEU A 73 -3.09 -1.73 10.38
N VAL A 74 -3.88 -2.54 11.07
CA VAL A 74 -5.26 -2.22 11.42
C VAL A 74 -5.44 -2.19 12.95
N ASP A 75 -6.53 -1.59 13.40
CA ASP A 75 -6.94 -1.69 14.79
C ASP A 75 -7.58 -3.05 15.03
N THR A 76 -6.88 -3.92 15.74
CA THR A 76 -7.33 -5.28 16.03
C THR A 76 -8.11 -5.40 17.33
N SER A 77 -8.40 -4.31 18.04
CA SER A 77 -9.07 -4.31 19.35
C SER A 77 -10.49 -4.94 19.33
N GLY A 78 -11.16 -4.95 18.18
CA GLY A 78 -12.47 -5.57 17.99
C GLY A 78 -12.43 -7.07 17.71
N TYR A 79 -11.26 -7.68 17.54
CA TYR A 79 -11.13 -9.12 17.26
C TYR A 79 -10.90 -9.93 18.53
N SER A 80 -11.25 -11.23 18.49
CA SER A 80 -10.87 -12.16 19.55
C SER A 80 -9.35 -12.25 19.71
N SER A 81 -8.88 -12.62 20.91
CA SER A 81 -7.45 -12.75 21.20
C SER A 81 -6.73 -13.65 20.19
N ASP A 82 -7.33 -14.78 19.83
CA ASP A 82 -6.75 -15.76 18.89
C ASP A 82 -6.57 -15.18 17.49
N VAL A 83 -7.51 -14.32 17.04
CA VAL A 83 -7.41 -13.62 15.77
C VAL A 83 -6.37 -12.51 15.85
N ALA A 84 -6.43 -11.65 16.90
CA ALA A 84 -5.52 -10.51 17.07
C ALA A 84 -4.05 -10.92 17.26
N GLU A 85 -3.78 -12.13 17.79
CA GLU A 85 -2.41 -12.64 17.91
C GLU A 85 -1.77 -12.94 16.55
N LYS A 86 -2.58 -13.32 15.57
CA LYS A 86 -2.16 -13.76 14.24
C LYS A 86 -2.35 -12.69 13.16
N TYR A 87 -3.44 -11.92 13.24
CA TYR A 87 -3.82 -10.88 12.30
C TYR A 87 -3.40 -9.50 12.81
N GLN A 88 -2.52 -8.82 12.07
CA GLN A 88 -2.01 -7.50 12.42
C GLN A 88 -2.36 -6.43 11.41
N GLY A 89 -2.57 -6.82 10.15
CA GLY A 89 -2.82 -5.88 9.08
C GLY A 89 -3.25 -6.54 7.78
N PHE A 90 -3.41 -5.72 6.75
CA PHE A 90 -3.76 -6.14 5.41
C PHE A 90 -2.55 -6.11 4.46
N LEU A 91 -2.58 -6.99 3.48
CA LEU A 91 -1.74 -7.00 2.29
C LEU A 91 -2.66 -7.03 1.07
N ILE A 92 -2.59 -6.01 0.22
CA ILE A 92 -3.26 -5.95 -1.07
C ILE A 92 -2.18 -6.00 -2.14
N THR A 93 -2.30 -6.89 -3.10
CA THR A 93 -1.38 -6.97 -4.23
C THR A 93 -2.14 -7.11 -5.55
N GLU A 94 -1.82 -6.25 -6.51
CA GLU A 94 -2.34 -6.30 -7.87
C GLU A 94 -1.47 -7.17 -8.80
N ILE A 95 -0.35 -7.66 -8.28
CA ILE A 95 0.60 -8.51 -9.01
C ILE A 95 0.84 -9.82 -8.26
N LYS A 96 1.39 -10.80 -8.97
CA LYS A 96 1.93 -11.98 -8.32
C LYS A 96 3.18 -11.58 -7.51
N LEU A 97 3.23 -11.98 -6.25
CA LEU A 97 4.37 -11.80 -5.35
C LEU A 97 5.06 -13.12 -5.07
N SER A 98 6.39 -13.07 -4.87
CA SER A 98 7.12 -14.10 -4.15
C SER A 98 7.48 -13.56 -2.77
N ILE A 99 7.04 -14.24 -1.72
CA ILE A 99 7.34 -13.91 -0.33
C ILE A 99 8.26 -15.01 0.21
N GLU A 100 9.53 -14.68 0.48
CA GLU A 100 10.56 -15.66 0.85
C GLU A 100 10.60 -16.90 -0.08
N GLY A 101 10.39 -16.69 -1.39
CA GLY A 101 10.37 -17.75 -2.39
C GLY A 101 9.01 -18.44 -2.58
N THR A 102 8.02 -18.18 -1.72
CA THR A 102 6.67 -18.73 -1.86
C THR A 102 5.78 -17.77 -2.64
N GLU A 103 5.09 -18.27 -3.66
CA GLU A 103 4.22 -17.47 -4.52
C GLU A 103 2.90 -17.12 -3.82
N LEU A 104 2.46 -15.87 -4.01
CA LEU A 104 1.16 -15.34 -3.64
C LEU A 104 0.50 -14.71 -4.86
N ALA A 105 -0.73 -15.12 -5.17
CA ALA A 105 -1.51 -14.53 -6.27
C ALA A 105 -1.91 -13.07 -5.99
N PRO A 106 -2.29 -12.29 -7.01
CA PRO A 106 -2.97 -11.02 -6.79
C PRO A 106 -4.23 -11.20 -5.94
N GLY A 107 -4.47 -10.27 -5.00
CA GLY A 107 -5.63 -10.38 -4.10
C GLY A 107 -5.49 -9.52 -2.85
N GLU A 108 -6.44 -9.74 -1.95
CA GLU A 108 -6.54 -9.05 -0.65
C GLU A 108 -6.41 -10.07 0.47
N TYR A 109 -5.53 -9.79 1.44
CA TYR A 109 -5.09 -10.73 2.45
C TYR A 109 -4.95 -10.07 3.82
N GLY A 110 -5.12 -10.86 4.88
CA GLY A 110 -4.61 -10.54 6.20
C GLY A 110 -3.16 -11.00 6.33
N PHE A 111 -2.38 -10.34 7.17
CA PHE A 111 -1.04 -10.80 7.53
C PHE A 111 -0.70 -10.56 9.00
N GLY A 112 0.34 -11.26 9.45
CA GLY A 112 0.98 -10.98 10.73
C GLY A 112 2.35 -11.60 10.87
N PHE A 113 3.15 -11.00 11.76
CA PHE A 113 4.44 -11.51 12.21
C PHE A 113 4.29 -12.16 13.58
N SER A 114 4.59 -13.44 13.69
CA SER A 114 4.48 -14.17 14.95
C SER A 114 5.73 -13.99 15.83
N LYS A 115 5.58 -14.20 17.13
CA LYS A 115 6.69 -14.27 18.08
C LYS A 115 7.66 -15.40 17.77
N GLN A 116 7.16 -16.47 17.14
CA GLN A 116 7.95 -17.65 16.72
C GLN A 116 8.78 -17.40 15.46
N GLY A 117 8.82 -16.18 14.95
CA GLY A 117 9.65 -15.83 13.79
C GLY A 117 9.06 -16.18 12.44
N LYS A 118 7.74 -16.27 12.33
CA LYS A 118 7.05 -16.51 11.07
C LYS A 118 6.30 -15.28 10.61
N PHE A 119 6.19 -15.13 9.29
CA PHE A 119 5.28 -14.24 8.62
C PHE A 119 4.19 -15.11 7.97
N THR A 120 2.94 -14.84 8.32
CA THR A 120 1.79 -15.59 7.82
C THR A 120 0.90 -14.67 7.00
N VAL A 121 0.43 -15.14 5.85
CA VAL A 121 -0.60 -14.51 5.04
C VAL A 121 -1.84 -15.37 5.08
N MET A 122 -2.99 -14.73 5.27
CA MET A 122 -4.29 -15.36 5.44
C MET A 122 -5.28 -14.80 4.44
N ASP A 123 -6.24 -15.61 4.01
CA ASP A 123 -7.41 -15.09 3.30
C ASP A 123 -8.31 -14.26 4.25
N VAL A 124 -9.31 -13.58 3.71
CA VAL A 124 -10.25 -12.75 4.47
C VAL A 124 -11.12 -13.57 5.46
N GLY A 125 -11.17 -14.89 5.31
CA GLY A 125 -11.80 -15.83 6.24
C GLY A 125 -10.90 -16.28 7.39
N ASN A 126 -9.63 -15.83 7.44
CA ASN A 126 -8.61 -16.21 8.42
C ASN A 126 -8.03 -17.62 8.22
N ASN A 127 -8.09 -18.16 7.00
CA ASN A 127 -7.38 -19.40 6.66
C ASN A 127 -5.94 -19.07 6.23
N ASP A 128 -4.95 -19.81 6.75
CA ASP A 128 -3.56 -19.62 6.38
C ASP A 128 -3.31 -20.07 4.94
N LEU A 129 -2.81 -19.16 4.11
CA LEU A 129 -2.43 -19.43 2.72
C LEU A 129 -0.95 -19.73 2.61
N LEU A 130 -0.12 -18.99 3.35
CA LEU A 130 1.32 -19.26 3.46
C LEU A 130 1.84 -18.86 4.84
N SER A 131 2.91 -19.54 5.26
CA SER A 131 3.64 -19.21 6.48
C SER A 131 5.13 -19.43 6.22
N VAL A 132 5.89 -18.34 6.20
CA VAL A 132 7.31 -18.33 5.86
C VAL A 132 8.16 -17.81 7.02
N PRO A 133 9.45 -18.11 7.09
CA PRO A 133 10.35 -17.52 8.08
C PRO A 133 10.38 -16.00 7.95
N SER A 134 10.50 -15.28 9.08
CA SER A 134 10.85 -13.88 9.13
C SER A 134 12.17 -13.69 9.86
N TYR A 135 12.93 -12.68 9.48
CA TYR A 135 14.28 -12.44 9.96
C TYR A 135 14.31 -11.22 10.90
N ILE A 136 15.31 -11.16 11.76
CA ILE A 136 15.56 -10.01 12.62
C ILE A 136 16.71 -9.21 12.01
N ASP A 137 16.52 -7.90 11.88
CA ASP A 137 17.58 -6.99 11.49
C ASP A 137 18.29 -6.47 12.76
N GLU A 138 19.42 -7.09 13.09
CA GLU A 138 20.23 -6.75 14.27
C GLU A 138 20.89 -5.35 14.15
N LYS A 139 20.99 -4.79 12.93
CA LYS A 139 21.53 -3.46 12.70
C LYS A 139 20.56 -2.34 13.08
N LEU A 140 19.27 -2.64 13.17
CA LEU A 140 18.29 -1.68 13.62
C LEU A 140 18.39 -1.44 15.11
N LEU A 141 18.84 -0.25 15.50
CA LEU A 141 18.92 0.15 16.91
C LEU A 141 17.53 0.18 17.57
N ARG A 142 16.49 0.59 16.83
CA ARG A 142 15.10 0.69 17.30
C ARG A 142 14.16 -0.04 16.36
N ALA A 143 13.07 -0.54 16.92
CA ALA A 143 11.95 -1.05 16.13
C ALA A 143 11.39 0.06 15.23
N VAL A 144 11.08 -0.27 13.98
CA VAL A 144 10.45 0.66 13.04
C VAL A 144 8.96 0.34 12.93
N PRO A 145 8.12 1.34 12.62
CA PRO A 145 6.76 1.08 12.17
C PRO A 145 6.76 0.18 10.93
N LEU A 146 5.57 -0.23 10.49
CA LEU A 146 5.45 -0.93 9.22
C LEU A 146 6.11 -0.12 8.11
N LYS A 147 7.05 -0.74 7.38
CA LYS A 147 7.86 -0.06 6.39
C LYS A 147 8.26 -1.01 5.26
N ILE A 148 8.26 -0.50 4.03
CA ILE A 148 8.87 -1.18 2.88
C ILE A 148 10.15 -0.43 2.49
N VAL A 149 11.20 -1.19 2.22
CA VAL A 149 12.50 -0.67 1.75
C VAL A 149 12.88 -1.44 0.49
N ALA A 150 13.31 -0.72 -0.55
CA ALA A 150 13.86 -1.35 -1.75
C ALA A 150 15.21 -2.04 -1.43
N ASP A 151 15.38 -3.26 -1.93
CA ASP A 151 16.59 -4.06 -1.78
C ASP A 151 16.94 -4.72 -3.12
N GLN A 152 17.83 -4.08 -3.89
CA GLN A 152 18.20 -4.49 -5.25
C GLN A 152 16.96 -4.68 -6.16
N SER A 153 16.61 -5.93 -6.51
CA SER A 153 15.46 -6.29 -7.36
C SER A 153 14.24 -6.75 -6.55
N SER A 154 14.23 -6.48 -5.25
CA SER A 154 13.17 -6.89 -4.31
C SER A 154 12.87 -5.80 -3.31
N TYR A 155 12.00 -6.09 -2.36
CA TYR A 155 11.62 -5.19 -1.27
C TYR A 155 11.65 -5.94 0.05
N ARG A 156 12.05 -5.25 1.13
CA ARG A 156 11.91 -5.77 2.48
C ARG A 156 10.72 -5.12 3.17
N LEU A 157 9.80 -5.94 3.64
CA LEU A 157 8.71 -5.51 4.51
C LEU A 157 9.14 -5.68 5.96
N TYR A 158 9.23 -4.58 6.67
CA TYR A 158 9.55 -4.53 8.09
C TYR A 158 8.31 -4.31 8.96
N ALA A 159 8.27 -5.00 10.11
CA ALA A 159 7.41 -4.68 11.25
C ALA A 159 8.24 -4.84 12.53
N GLY A 160 8.48 -3.74 13.24
CA GLY A 160 9.45 -3.73 14.35
C GLY A 160 10.88 -3.91 13.85
N LYS A 161 11.55 -4.95 14.34
CA LYS A 161 12.86 -5.39 13.85
C LYS A 161 12.79 -6.60 12.91
N ARG A 162 11.60 -7.17 12.72
CA ARG A 162 11.40 -8.32 11.83
C ARG A 162 11.14 -7.87 10.42
N TRP A 163 11.57 -8.68 9.46
CA TRP A 163 11.35 -8.43 8.05
C TRP A 163 11.19 -9.72 7.24
N VAL A 164 10.56 -9.59 6.08
CA VAL A 164 10.49 -10.60 5.02
C VAL A 164 10.81 -9.97 3.68
N ASN A 165 11.29 -10.78 2.73
CA ASN A 165 11.53 -10.34 1.37
C ASN A 165 10.25 -10.46 0.53
N LEU A 166 9.97 -9.43 -0.26
CA LEU A 166 8.89 -9.37 -1.25
C LEU A 166 9.51 -9.15 -2.62
N LYS A 167 9.20 -10.00 -3.59
CA LYS A 167 9.65 -9.84 -4.97
C LYS A 167 8.46 -9.82 -5.92
N ALA A 168 8.34 -8.79 -6.73
CA ALA A 168 7.39 -8.71 -7.84
C ALA A 168 7.74 -9.76 -8.92
N GLN A 169 6.72 -10.41 -9.47
CA GLN A 169 6.85 -11.41 -10.54
C GLN A 169 6.03 -11.04 -11.77
#